data_82420f7367411c68bcbd597d7a0db6eb
#
_entry.id   82420f7367411c68bcbd597d7a0db6eb
#
_cell.length_a   1.000
_cell.length_b   1.000
_cell.length_c   1.000
_cell.angle_alpha   90.00
_cell.angle_beta   90.00
_cell.angle_gamma   90.00
#
_symmetry.space_group_name_H-M   'P 1'
#
loop_
_entity.id
_entity.type
_entity.pdbx_description
1 polymer ?
#
loop_
_entity_poly.entity_id
_entity_poly.type
_entity_poly.pdbx_seq_one_letter_code
_entity_poly.pdbx_strand_id
1 'polypeptide(L)'
;LVGSEMCIRDRSNTNVNLIREIKKFGLGADVVSLGELMIAIKAGIKPNKIVFSGVGKTSSELNFAINKKILLINAESLSEIMEINRLAKLRKKKVRVGVRLNPNTDAKTLNQISTGKKENKFGVNKNTFHKIVDFCKSSKNIDLKCLSVHIGSQILDYKPYGKMLEAVSHILDKTNHQFEFIDLGGGMGINY
;
A
#
# COMPACT_ATOMS: atom_id res chain seq x y z
N LEU A 1 3.47 4.00 17.79
CA LEU A 1 2.41 4.40 16.85
C LEU A 1 1.20 4.86 17.62
N VAL A 2 0.97 6.16 17.69
CA VAL A 2 -0.21 6.74 18.32
C VAL A 2 -1.07 7.32 17.19
N GLY A 3 -2.05 6.56 16.74
CA GLY A 3 -3.06 6.99 15.76
C GLY A 3 -3.34 5.94 14.70
N SER A 4 -4.61 5.79 14.33
CA SER A 4 -5.05 5.06 13.15
C SER A 4 -5.41 6.06 12.07
N GLU A 5 -4.77 5.97 10.89
CA GLU A 5 -5.22 6.69 9.71
C GLU A 5 -6.08 5.76 8.87
N MET A 6 -7.23 6.22 8.45
CA MET A 6 -8.12 5.49 7.57
C MET A 6 -8.12 6.12 6.19
N CYS A 7 -7.91 5.29 5.18
CA CYS A 7 -8.02 5.69 3.78
C CYS A 7 -9.21 4.97 3.14
N ILE A 8 -10.00 5.71 2.38
CA ILE A 8 -11.02 5.10 1.55
C ILE A 8 -10.39 4.59 0.26
N ARG A 9 -10.72 3.35 -0.11
CA ARG A 9 -10.43 2.84 -1.45
C ARG A 9 -11.56 3.28 -2.39
N ASP A 10 -11.32 4.34 -3.16
CA ASP A 10 -12.33 4.98 -4.01
C ASP A 10 -12.69 4.16 -5.26
N ARG A 11 -11.97 3.05 -5.55
CA ARG A 11 -12.34 2.11 -6.61
C ARG A 11 -13.78 1.58 -6.49
N SER A 12 -14.31 1.48 -5.28
CA SER A 12 -15.70 1.05 -5.06
C SER A 12 -16.72 2.11 -5.51
N ASN A 13 -16.34 3.40 -5.47
CA ASN A 13 -17.16 4.50 -5.93
C ASN A 13 -16.31 5.75 -6.20
N THR A 14 -16.09 6.05 -7.48
CA THR A 14 -15.28 7.19 -7.93
C THR A 14 -16.06 8.50 -8.04
N ASN A 15 -17.27 8.59 -7.48
CA ASN A 15 -18.06 9.81 -7.50
C ASN A 15 -17.38 10.91 -6.67
N VAL A 16 -16.95 11.99 -7.35
CA VAL A 16 -16.22 13.12 -6.73
C VAL A 16 -16.99 13.73 -5.58
N ASN A 17 -18.32 13.80 -5.66
CA ASN A 17 -19.14 14.40 -4.59
C ASN A 17 -19.16 13.53 -3.34
N LEU A 18 -19.24 12.19 -3.52
CA LEU A 18 -19.13 11.24 -2.41
C LEU A 18 -17.76 11.36 -1.73
N ILE A 19 -16.69 11.41 -2.50
CA ILE A 19 -15.33 11.56 -1.96
C ILE A 19 -15.17 12.89 -1.21
N ARG A 20 -15.80 13.97 -1.68
CA ARG A 20 -15.84 15.27 -0.96
C ARG A 20 -16.55 15.17 0.39
N GLU A 21 -17.65 14.44 0.47
CA GLU A 21 -18.33 14.21 1.76
C GLU A 21 -17.44 13.40 2.71
N ILE A 22 -16.86 12.31 2.23
CA ILE A 22 -15.98 11.46 3.04
C ILE A 22 -14.74 12.22 3.54
N LYS A 23 -14.17 13.08 2.70
CA LYS A 23 -13.06 13.97 3.09
C LYS A 23 -13.38 14.81 4.34
N LYS A 24 -14.64 15.21 4.57
CA LYS A 24 -15.03 16.01 5.74
C LYS A 24 -14.75 15.28 7.05
N PHE A 25 -14.68 13.95 7.03
CA PHE A 25 -14.32 13.13 8.18
C PHE A 25 -12.79 12.97 8.36
N GLY A 26 -11.99 13.71 7.59
CA GLY A 26 -10.53 13.70 7.70
C GLY A 26 -9.84 12.50 7.07
N LEU A 27 -10.56 11.63 6.34
CA LEU A 27 -10.05 10.43 5.70
C LEU A 27 -9.10 10.75 4.53
N GLY A 28 -8.14 9.84 4.29
CA GLY A 28 -7.29 9.82 3.10
C GLY A 28 -7.89 8.99 1.96
N ALA A 29 -7.12 8.79 0.90
CA ALA A 29 -7.49 7.91 -0.21
C ALA A 29 -6.41 6.86 -0.48
N ASP A 30 -6.83 5.61 -0.76
CA ASP A 30 -6.00 4.55 -1.30
C ASP A 30 -6.41 4.32 -2.76
N VAL A 31 -5.57 4.76 -3.68
CA VAL A 31 -5.83 4.76 -5.12
C VAL A 31 -5.02 3.69 -5.83
N VAL A 32 -5.53 3.15 -6.94
CA VAL A 32 -4.86 2.08 -7.70
C VAL A 32 -4.64 2.44 -9.18
N SER A 33 -4.92 3.67 -9.57
CA SER A 33 -4.69 4.18 -10.92
C SER A 33 -4.47 5.69 -10.93
N LEU A 34 -3.91 6.21 -12.02
CA LEU A 34 -3.76 7.65 -12.23
C LEU A 34 -5.13 8.36 -12.21
N GLY A 35 -6.16 7.73 -12.81
CA GLY A 35 -7.51 8.29 -12.83
C GLY A 35 -8.07 8.50 -11.42
N GLU A 36 -7.97 7.49 -10.56
CA GLU A 36 -8.38 7.58 -9.16
C GLU A 36 -7.57 8.64 -8.40
N LEU A 37 -6.25 8.69 -8.62
CA LEU A 37 -5.38 9.71 -8.01
C LEU A 37 -5.82 11.13 -8.40
N MET A 38 -6.14 11.35 -9.68
CA MET A 38 -6.63 12.66 -10.15
C MET A 38 -7.99 13.01 -9.55
N ILE A 39 -8.89 12.03 -9.43
CA ILE A 39 -10.21 12.20 -8.83
C ILE A 39 -10.08 12.55 -7.35
N ALA A 40 -9.25 11.82 -6.59
CA ALA A 40 -9.00 12.10 -5.18
C ALA A 40 -8.49 13.54 -4.95
N ILE A 41 -7.51 13.97 -5.77
CA ILE A 41 -7.00 15.36 -5.73
C ILE A 41 -8.10 16.36 -6.10
N LYS A 42 -8.90 16.10 -7.15
CA LYS A 42 -10.01 16.96 -7.58
C LYS A 42 -11.10 17.06 -6.50
N ALA A 43 -11.34 16.00 -5.76
CA ALA A 43 -12.25 16.01 -4.61
C ALA A 43 -11.67 16.83 -3.41
N GLY A 44 -10.39 17.18 -3.49
CA GLY A 44 -9.69 18.01 -2.50
C GLY A 44 -9.05 17.22 -1.36
N ILE A 45 -8.83 15.91 -1.53
CA ILE A 45 -7.99 15.15 -0.60
C ILE A 45 -6.55 15.67 -0.73
N LYS A 46 -5.93 15.97 0.40
CA LYS A 46 -4.55 16.46 0.42
C LYS A 46 -3.59 15.36 -0.07
N PRO A 47 -2.63 15.66 -0.96
CA PRO A 47 -1.70 14.65 -1.46
C PRO A 47 -0.99 13.85 -0.35
N ASN A 48 -0.63 14.48 0.76
CA ASN A 48 -0.02 13.83 1.91
C ASN A 48 -0.98 12.91 2.70
N LYS A 49 -2.20 12.69 2.22
CA LYS A 49 -3.18 11.71 2.70
C LYS A 49 -3.56 10.70 1.61
N ILE A 50 -2.79 10.60 0.55
CA ILE A 50 -3.05 9.67 -0.56
C ILE A 50 -1.97 8.59 -0.59
N VAL A 51 -2.42 7.34 -0.64
CA VAL A 51 -1.58 6.16 -0.86
C VAL A 51 -1.87 5.63 -2.26
N PHE A 52 -0.83 5.31 -3.03
CA PHE A 52 -0.97 4.71 -4.35
C PHE A 52 -0.55 3.24 -4.29
N SER A 53 -1.52 2.37 -4.33
CA SER A 53 -1.38 0.91 -4.25
C SER A 53 -1.59 0.24 -5.62
N GLY A 54 -1.51 -1.11 -5.65
CA GLY A 54 -1.80 -1.92 -6.82
C GLY A 54 -0.59 -2.26 -7.68
N VAL A 55 -0.75 -3.30 -8.51
CA VAL A 55 0.27 -3.80 -9.44
C VAL A 55 0.25 -3.04 -10.77
N GLY A 56 1.39 -3.05 -11.47
CA GLY A 56 1.45 -2.56 -12.85
C GLY A 56 1.40 -1.05 -13.01
N LYS A 57 1.80 -0.28 -11.98
CA LYS A 57 1.95 1.17 -12.12
C LYS A 57 2.97 1.51 -13.20
N THR A 58 2.55 2.31 -14.16
CA THR A 58 3.43 2.78 -15.23
C THR A 58 4.40 3.87 -14.76
N SER A 59 5.50 4.07 -15.48
CA SER A 59 6.45 5.15 -15.18
C SER A 59 5.80 6.55 -15.19
N SER A 60 4.80 6.76 -16.05
CA SER A 60 4.04 8.02 -16.12
C SER A 60 3.20 8.25 -14.85
N GLU A 61 2.51 7.21 -14.36
CA GLU A 61 1.72 7.26 -13.13
C GLU A 61 2.60 7.49 -11.91
N LEU A 62 3.71 6.73 -11.80
CA LEU A 62 4.70 6.92 -10.74
C LEU A 62 5.27 8.34 -10.75
N ASN A 63 5.63 8.85 -11.93
CA ASN A 63 6.16 10.20 -12.08
C ASN A 63 5.13 11.28 -11.66
N PHE A 64 3.86 11.11 -12.00
CA PHE A 64 2.80 12.00 -11.56
C PHE A 64 2.64 11.98 -10.04
N ALA A 65 2.58 10.79 -9.43
CA ALA A 65 2.47 10.60 -7.98
C ALA A 65 3.65 11.26 -7.22
N ILE A 66 4.88 11.04 -7.70
CA ILE A 66 6.10 11.66 -7.16
C ILE A 66 6.03 13.19 -7.24
N ASN A 67 5.53 13.74 -8.36
CA ASN A 67 5.41 15.18 -8.52
C ASN A 67 4.38 15.79 -7.58
N LYS A 68 3.28 15.08 -7.32
CA LYS A 68 2.23 15.50 -6.38
C LYS A 68 2.62 15.34 -4.92
N LYS A 69 3.75 14.67 -4.61
CA LYS A 69 4.24 14.42 -3.25
C LYS A 69 3.17 13.75 -2.38
N ILE A 70 2.59 12.66 -2.90
CA ILE A 70 1.60 11.87 -2.16
C ILE A 70 2.24 11.23 -0.91
N LEU A 71 1.41 10.74 0.01
CA LEU A 71 1.85 10.16 1.27
C LEU A 71 2.79 8.98 1.05
N LEU A 72 2.36 8.00 0.25
CA LEU A 72 3.08 6.76 0.00
C LEU A 72 2.80 6.22 -1.41
N ILE A 73 3.80 5.55 -1.99
CA ILE A 73 3.63 4.63 -3.12
C ILE A 73 3.91 3.22 -2.60
N ASN A 74 2.87 2.37 -2.53
CA ASN A 74 3.00 0.97 -2.14
C ASN A 74 3.48 0.14 -3.33
N ALA A 75 4.74 -0.31 -3.28
CA ALA A 75 5.33 -1.14 -4.32
C ALA A 75 5.03 -2.63 -4.09
N GLU A 76 4.86 -3.36 -5.17
CA GLU A 76 4.57 -4.79 -5.18
C GLU A 76 5.69 -5.63 -5.82
N SER A 77 6.82 -5.01 -6.16
CA SER A 77 8.00 -5.70 -6.69
C SER A 77 9.29 -4.91 -6.48
N LEU A 78 10.44 -5.61 -6.54
CA LEU A 78 11.74 -4.97 -6.51
C LEU A 78 11.97 -4.08 -7.75
N SER A 79 11.50 -4.51 -8.92
CA SER A 79 11.63 -3.73 -10.17
C SER A 79 10.86 -2.40 -10.07
N GLU A 80 9.70 -2.40 -9.43
CA GLU A 80 8.94 -1.17 -9.19
C GLU A 80 9.68 -0.21 -8.26
N ILE A 81 10.28 -0.71 -7.17
CA ILE A 81 11.13 0.11 -6.27
C ILE A 81 12.32 0.70 -7.03
N MET A 82 12.96 -0.07 -7.90
CA MET A 82 14.08 0.43 -8.71
C MET A 82 13.62 1.52 -9.68
N GLU A 83 12.44 1.39 -10.29
CA GLU A 83 11.87 2.40 -11.18
C GLU A 83 11.50 3.68 -10.39
N ILE A 84 10.88 3.55 -9.21
CA ILE A 84 10.60 4.69 -8.33
C ILE A 84 11.90 5.41 -7.97
N ASN A 85 12.97 4.68 -7.64
CA ASN A 85 14.27 5.25 -7.33
C ASN A 85 14.87 6.01 -8.53
N ARG A 86 14.78 5.44 -9.73
CA ARG A 86 15.24 6.07 -10.98
C ARG A 86 14.52 7.40 -11.22
N LEU A 87 13.19 7.41 -11.11
CA LEU A 87 12.37 8.60 -11.28
C LEU A 87 12.63 9.64 -10.18
N ALA A 88 12.76 9.20 -8.93
CA ALA A 88 13.07 10.06 -7.80
C ALA A 88 14.44 10.77 -7.98
N LYS A 89 15.46 10.02 -8.44
CA LYS A 89 16.78 10.56 -8.76
C LYS A 89 16.70 11.62 -9.87
N LEU A 90 15.99 11.34 -10.96
CA LEU A 90 15.79 12.30 -12.06
C LEU A 90 15.10 13.58 -11.58
N ARG A 91 14.21 13.49 -10.62
CA ARG A 91 13.46 14.62 -10.04
C ARG A 91 14.16 15.27 -8.85
N LYS A 92 15.33 14.77 -8.44
CA LYS A 92 16.06 15.21 -7.24
C LYS A 92 15.15 15.24 -6.00
N LYS A 93 14.31 14.20 -5.85
CA LYS A 93 13.36 14.05 -4.75
C LYS A 93 13.69 12.82 -3.92
N LYS A 94 13.30 12.84 -2.65
CA LYS A 94 13.20 11.67 -1.79
C LYS A 94 11.73 11.24 -1.74
N VAL A 95 11.44 9.98 -2.06
CA VAL A 95 10.08 9.45 -2.22
C VAL A 95 9.78 8.47 -1.09
N ARG A 96 8.67 8.70 -0.41
CA ARG A 96 8.16 7.78 0.63
C ARG A 96 7.51 6.58 -0.05
N VAL A 97 7.93 5.39 0.31
CA VAL A 97 7.42 4.14 -0.25
C VAL A 97 6.95 3.19 0.83
N GLY A 98 5.96 2.39 0.48
CA GLY A 98 5.60 1.17 1.18
C GLY A 98 5.97 -0.04 0.36
N VAL A 99 6.04 -1.20 0.99
CA VAL A 99 6.21 -2.49 0.32
C VAL A 99 5.10 -3.42 0.74
N ARG A 100 4.37 -3.95 -0.24
CA ARG A 100 3.35 -4.95 0.02
C ARG A 100 3.97 -6.32 0.15
N LEU A 101 3.89 -6.86 1.35
CA LEU A 101 4.32 -8.20 1.68
C LEU A 101 3.16 -9.18 1.48
N ASN A 102 3.44 -10.33 0.88
CA ASN A 102 2.55 -11.48 0.96
C ASN A 102 2.88 -12.26 2.25
N PRO A 103 1.99 -12.26 3.26
CA PRO A 103 2.26 -12.91 4.55
C PRO A 103 2.16 -14.44 4.47
N ASN A 104 1.74 -14.98 3.32
CA ASN A 104 1.51 -16.43 3.11
C ASN A 104 0.51 -17.03 4.12
N THR A 105 -0.53 -16.27 4.47
CA THR A 105 -1.60 -16.71 5.34
C THR A 105 -2.88 -16.97 4.53
N ASP A 106 -3.61 -18.02 4.89
CA ASP A 106 -4.91 -18.31 4.25
C ASP A 106 -6.04 -17.60 4.98
N ALA A 107 -6.72 -16.72 4.29
CA ALA A 107 -7.87 -15.98 4.81
C ALA A 107 -9.16 -16.82 4.84
N LYS A 108 -9.15 -18.09 4.40
CA LYS A 108 -10.32 -18.95 4.26
C LYS A 108 -11.46 -18.31 3.44
N THR A 109 -11.09 -17.51 2.46
CA THR A 109 -12.01 -16.90 1.51
C THR A 109 -12.11 -17.73 0.23
N LEU A 110 -13.02 -17.36 -0.67
CA LEU A 110 -13.07 -17.97 -2.01
C LEU A 110 -11.71 -17.85 -2.68
N ASN A 111 -11.22 -18.95 -3.29
CA ASN A 111 -9.90 -19.02 -3.92
C ASN A 111 -9.63 -17.87 -4.91
N GLN A 112 -10.69 -17.38 -5.57
CA GLN A 112 -10.62 -16.29 -6.55
C GLN A 112 -10.31 -14.91 -5.94
N ILE A 113 -10.64 -14.69 -4.67
CA ILE A 113 -10.48 -13.41 -3.97
C ILE A 113 -9.44 -13.44 -2.84
N SER A 114 -8.84 -14.60 -2.57
CA SER A 114 -7.74 -14.75 -1.62
C SER A 114 -6.47 -14.11 -2.20
N THR A 115 -5.80 -13.26 -1.43
CA THR A 115 -4.55 -12.58 -1.84
C THR A 115 -3.37 -12.88 -0.92
N GLY A 116 -3.59 -13.67 0.12
CA GLY A 116 -2.57 -13.97 1.15
C GLY A 116 -1.85 -15.30 1.00
N LYS A 117 -2.21 -16.14 0.02
CA LYS A 117 -1.55 -17.43 -0.22
C LYS A 117 -0.24 -17.26 -1.00
N LYS A 118 0.68 -18.24 -0.86
CA LYS A 118 1.97 -18.26 -1.56
C LYS A 118 1.83 -18.18 -3.09
N GLU A 119 0.78 -18.76 -3.63
CA GLU A 119 0.49 -18.82 -5.07
C GLU A 119 -0.14 -17.52 -5.61
N ASN A 120 -0.52 -16.61 -4.71
CA ASN A 120 -1.13 -15.37 -5.12
C ASN A 120 -0.11 -14.40 -5.72
N LYS A 121 -0.52 -13.76 -6.80
CA LYS A 121 0.29 -12.84 -7.60
C LYS A 121 0.57 -11.47 -6.98
N PHE A 122 -0.01 -11.16 -5.82
CA PHE A 122 0.09 -9.84 -5.20
C PHE A 122 1.09 -9.81 -4.06
N GLY A 123 1.89 -8.73 -4.03
CA GLY A 123 2.92 -8.52 -3.02
C GLY A 123 4.16 -9.37 -3.22
N VAL A 124 5.20 -9.06 -2.46
CA VAL A 124 6.48 -9.76 -2.49
C VAL A 124 6.55 -10.84 -1.43
N ASN A 125 7.31 -11.91 -1.69
CA ASN A 125 7.64 -12.89 -0.68
C ASN A 125 8.70 -12.32 0.31
N LYS A 126 8.91 -13.02 1.42
CA LYS A 126 9.82 -12.62 2.49
C LYS A 126 11.25 -12.35 2.00
N ASN A 127 11.79 -13.20 1.12
CA ASN A 127 13.17 -13.03 0.64
C ASN A 127 13.31 -11.77 -0.22
N THR A 128 12.34 -11.51 -1.11
CA THR A 128 12.30 -10.29 -1.92
C THR A 128 12.07 -9.06 -1.05
N PHE A 129 11.27 -9.17 0.01
CA PHE A 129 11.06 -8.09 0.96
C PHE A 129 12.38 -7.65 1.61
N HIS A 130 13.19 -8.58 2.13
CA HIS A 130 14.50 -8.24 2.70
C HIS A 130 15.43 -7.58 1.68
N LYS A 131 15.48 -8.09 0.43
CA LYS A 131 16.26 -7.45 -0.65
C LYS A 131 15.81 -6.01 -0.91
N ILE A 132 14.50 -5.74 -0.85
CA ILE A 132 13.96 -4.39 -1.01
C ILE A 132 14.37 -3.51 0.16
N VAL A 133 14.28 -4.00 1.40
CA VAL A 133 14.72 -3.25 2.59
C VAL A 133 16.18 -2.83 2.46
N ASP A 134 17.06 -3.76 2.08
CA ASP A 134 18.50 -3.50 1.91
C ASP A 134 18.76 -2.50 0.77
N PHE A 135 18.06 -2.64 -0.35
CA PHE A 135 18.13 -1.67 -1.45
C PHE A 135 17.69 -0.27 -1.00
N CYS A 136 16.58 -0.17 -0.26
CA CYS A 136 16.08 1.11 0.23
C CYS A 136 17.06 1.77 1.21
N LYS A 137 17.70 0.99 2.10
CA LYS A 137 18.73 1.51 3.02
C LYS A 137 19.92 2.11 2.30
N SER A 138 20.32 1.54 1.17
CA SER A 138 21.43 2.05 0.36
C SER A 138 21.05 3.23 -0.55
N SER A 139 19.76 3.47 -0.76
CA SER A 139 19.26 4.50 -1.67
C SER A 139 19.05 5.84 -0.96
N LYS A 140 19.62 6.92 -1.52
CA LYS A 140 19.40 8.30 -1.03
C LYS A 140 18.03 8.87 -1.42
N ASN A 141 17.37 8.30 -2.43
CA ASN A 141 16.16 8.84 -3.04
C ASN A 141 14.88 8.11 -2.60
N ILE A 142 15.01 7.01 -1.86
CA ILE A 142 13.90 6.23 -1.32
C ILE A 142 13.85 6.39 0.19
N ASP A 143 12.64 6.53 0.72
CA ASP A 143 12.34 6.55 2.13
C ASP A 143 11.29 5.47 2.42
N LEU A 144 11.76 4.28 2.82
CA LEU A 144 10.89 3.14 3.11
C LEU A 144 10.17 3.39 4.45
N LYS A 145 8.88 3.66 4.39
CA LYS A 145 8.06 4.07 5.54
C LYS A 145 6.98 3.08 5.94
N CYS A 146 6.56 2.21 5.01
CA CYS A 146 5.40 1.37 5.23
C CYS A 146 5.67 -0.09 4.89
N LEU A 147 5.24 -0.98 5.78
CA LEU A 147 4.97 -2.37 5.46
C LEU A 147 3.46 -2.50 5.22
N SER A 148 3.07 -2.94 4.03
CA SER A 148 1.66 -3.16 3.68
C SER A 148 1.37 -4.65 3.53
N VAL A 149 0.21 -5.08 3.99
CA VAL A 149 -0.31 -6.44 3.82
C VAL A 149 -1.79 -6.39 3.42
N HIS A 150 -2.24 -7.40 2.68
CA HIS A 150 -3.65 -7.57 2.39
C HIS A 150 -3.93 -9.05 2.09
N ILE A 151 -4.75 -9.69 2.92
CA ILE A 151 -4.94 -11.15 2.89
C ILE A 151 -6.15 -11.61 2.09
N GLY A 152 -7.02 -10.71 1.68
CA GLY A 152 -8.21 -11.05 0.89
C GLY A 152 -9.37 -10.09 1.11
N SER A 153 -10.51 -10.46 0.55
CA SER A 153 -11.77 -9.71 0.66
C SER A 153 -12.88 -10.60 1.20
N GLN A 154 -13.93 -10.00 1.76
CA GLN A 154 -15.08 -10.70 2.35
C GLN A 154 -14.70 -11.69 3.47
N ILE A 155 -13.79 -11.25 4.35
CA ILE A 155 -13.32 -12.04 5.49
C ILE A 155 -14.27 -11.80 6.65
N LEU A 156 -15.08 -12.81 6.97
CA LEU A 156 -16.10 -12.76 8.03
C LEU A 156 -15.58 -13.22 9.41
N ASP A 157 -14.40 -13.83 9.45
CA ASP A 157 -13.77 -14.32 10.68
C ASP A 157 -12.52 -13.48 10.99
N TYR A 158 -12.33 -13.11 12.26
CA TYR A 158 -11.16 -12.36 12.71
C TYR A 158 -9.87 -13.19 12.80
N LYS A 159 -9.97 -14.52 12.89
CA LYS A 159 -8.81 -15.41 13.04
C LYS A 159 -7.75 -15.27 11.95
N PRO A 160 -8.09 -15.10 10.65
CA PRO A 160 -7.11 -14.81 9.60
C PRO A 160 -6.30 -13.54 9.85
N TYR A 161 -6.91 -12.50 10.42
CA TYR A 161 -6.21 -11.26 10.79
C TYR A 161 -5.23 -11.50 11.94
N GLY A 162 -5.58 -12.31 12.95
CA GLY A 162 -4.65 -12.72 14.01
C GLY A 162 -3.40 -13.39 13.45
N LYS A 163 -3.57 -14.39 12.57
CA LYS A 163 -2.44 -15.05 11.89
C LYS A 163 -1.61 -14.11 11.03
N MET A 164 -2.24 -13.16 10.35
CA MET A 164 -1.55 -12.13 9.58
C MET A 164 -0.69 -11.26 10.50
N LEU A 165 -1.22 -10.80 11.64
CA LEU A 165 -0.50 -9.97 12.60
C LEU A 165 0.70 -10.71 13.19
N GLU A 166 0.55 -11.99 13.55
CA GLU A 166 1.67 -12.84 13.99
C GLU A 166 2.77 -12.93 12.93
N ALA A 167 2.39 -13.16 11.66
CA ALA A 167 3.35 -13.23 10.55
C ALA A 167 4.06 -11.89 10.33
N VAL A 168 3.33 -10.78 10.43
CA VAL A 168 3.89 -9.42 10.30
C VAL A 168 4.85 -9.13 11.45
N SER A 169 4.46 -9.41 12.70
CA SER A 169 5.32 -9.23 13.89
C SER A 169 6.64 -9.98 13.72
N HIS A 170 6.57 -11.26 13.37
CA HIS A 170 7.77 -12.08 13.17
C HIS A 170 8.70 -11.54 12.05
N ILE A 171 8.15 -10.90 11.03
CA ILE A 171 8.96 -10.28 9.97
C ILE A 171 9.58 -8.98 10.46
N LEU A 172 8.82 -8.17 11.21
CA LEU A 172 9.31 -6.92 11.79
C LEU A 172 10.47 -7.18 12.75
N ASP A 173 10.35 -8.19 13.63
CA ASP A 173 11.38 -8.57 14.60
C ASP A 173 12.70 -8.98 13.91
N LYS A 174 12.61 -9.58 12.72
CA LYS A 174 13.77 -10.00 11.91
C LYS A 174 14.28 -8.93 10.96
N THR A 175 13.59 -7.80 10.86
CA THR A 175 13.92 -6.73 9.94
C THR A 175 14.54 -5.58 10.70
N ASN A 176 15.84 -5.35 10.54
CA ASN A 176 16.51 -4.18 11.14
C ASN A 176 16.13 -2.89 10.40
N HIS A 177 14.85 -2.51 10.45
CA HIS A 177 14.27 -1.30 9.87
C HIS A 177 13.04 -0.87 10.66
N GLN A 178 12.92 0.43 10.94
CA GLN A 178 11.75 1.01 11.60
C GLN A 178 10.77 1.54 10.56
N PHE A 179 9.55 1.02 10.57
CA PHE A 179 8.47 1.50 9.74
C PHE A 179 7.66 2.56 10.49
N GLU A 180 7.27 3.61 9.78
CA GLU A 180 6.38 4.65 10.30
C GLU A 180 4.92 4.18 10.26
N PHE A 181 4.58 3.34 9.26
CA PHE A 181 3.23 2.82 9.04
C PHE A 181 3.25 1.31 8.88
N ILE A 182 2.20 0.67 9.39
CA ILE A 182 1.80 -0.70 9.05
C ILE A 182 0.40 -0.61 8.45
N ASP A 183 0.31 -0.92 7.15
CA ASP A 183 -0.96 -0.96 6.42
C ASP A 183 -1.48 -2.40 6.44
N LEU A 184 -2.53 -2.63 7.18
CA LEU A 184 -3.15 -3.96 7.34
C LEU A 184 -4.08 -4.33 6.17
N GLY A 185 -4.21 -3.43 5.20
CA GLY A 185 -5.16 -3.60 4.11
C GLY A 185 -6.61 -3.41 4.56
N GLY A 186 -7.48 -4.07 3.86
CA GLY A 186 -8.91 -4.08 4.16
C GLY A 186 -9.45 -5.51 4.07
N GLY A 187 -10.64 -5.65 3.52
CA GLY A 187 -11.21 -6.97 3.21
C GLY A 187 -12.15 -7.52 4.27
N MET A 188 -12.47 -6.75 5.30
CA MET A 188 -13.54 -7.13 6.24
C MET A 188 -14.84 -7.29 5.47
N GLY A 189 -15.47 -8.44 5.65
CA GLY A 189 -16.74 -8.80 5.04
C GLY A 189 -17.94 -8.33 5.86
N ILE A 190 -19.07 -8.21 5.19
CA ILE A 190 -20.38 -8.02 5.81
C ILE A 190 -21.28 -9.20 5.44
N ASN A 191 -22.13 -9.62 6.36
CA ASN A 191 -23.20 -10.56 6.05
C ASN A 191 -24.32 -9.78 5.34
N TYR A 192 -24.73 -10.30 4.18
CA TYR A 192 -25.89 -9.79 3.43
C TYR A 192 -27.15 -10.51 3.84
#